data_3d1f021bbbb61ec060fe4fc62f0bac62
#
_entry.id   3d1f021bbbb61ec060fe4fc62f0bac62
#
_cell.length_a   1.000
_cell.length_b   1.000
_cell.length_c   1.000
_cell.angle_alpha   90.00
_cell.angle_beta   90.00
_cell.angle_gamma   90.00
#
_symmetry.space_group_name_H-M   'P 1'
#
loop_
_entity.id
_entity.type
_entity.pdbx_description
1 polymer ?
#
loop_
_entity_poly.entity_id
_entity_poly.type
_entity_poly.pdbx_seq_one_letter_code
_entity_poly.pdbx_strand_id
1 'polypeptide(L)'
;MQRRQIELSRLRVIANLQKKRKTRVITLIHREESISFFGIPFRKMIDIEDSEQILRVIRETPDKMPIDLILHTPGGLVLAAEQIARALIRREGKVTCFIPHYAMSGGTLIALAADEIVIDKNAVMGPIDPQLGGYPAISILKTVERKNINDLDDQTLILADIAEKAINQVYELAVEILSDKEKDGILSKEKIEEIAKELTSGKWTHDYPLTCERIKNLGLNVSFNMPEDVYALMSLYPQAGTGRPSVQYVPLPVQPPPTSPKKGKSE
;
A
#
# COMPACT_ATOMS: atom_id res chain seq x y z
N MET A 1 24.25 10.01 -17.27
CA MET A 1 24.72 10.60 -16.00
C MET A 1 23.59 10.83 -14.98
N GLN A 2 22.49 11.47 -15.36
CA GLN A 2 21.41 11.86 -14.45
C GLN A 2 20.74 10.67 -13.72
N ARG A 3 20.42 9.55 -14.40
CA ARG A 3 19.82 8.35 -13.78
C ARG A 3 20.68 7.76 -12.66
N ARG A 4 21.98 7.57 -12.89
CA ARG A 4 22.90 7.04 -11.88
C ARG A 4 23.02 7.95 -10.64
N GLN A 5 22.93 9.25 -10.84
CA GLN A 5 22.98 10.22 -9.73
C GLN A 5 21.71 10.17 -8.87
N ILE A 6 20.53 10.02 -9.49
CA ILE A 6 19.25 9.83 -8.78
C ILE A 6 19.29 8.53 -7.99
N GLU A 7 19.76 7.44 -8.58
CA GLU A 7 19.88 6.14 -7.91
C GLU A 7 20.80 6.22 -6.67
N LEU A 8 21.97 6.83 -6.81
CA LEU A 8 22.86 7.06 -5.67
C LEU A 8 22.21 7.93 -4.59
N SER A 9 21.40 8.91 -4.96
CA SER A 9 20.67 9.75 -4.02
C SER A 9 19.60 8.95 -3.28
N ARG A 10 18.85 8.08 -3.95
CA ARG A 10 17.90 7.12 -3.31
C ARG A 10 18.61 6.27 -2.27
N LEU A 11 19.72 5.62 -2.65
CA LEU A 11 20.49 4.78 -1.73
C LEU A 11 20.99 5.53 -0.50
N ARG A 12 21.40 6.80 -0.65
CA ARG A 12 21.83 7.66 0.48
C ARG A 12 20.65 7.96 1.42
N VAL A 13 19.47 8.31 0.88
CA VAL A 13 18.30 8.59 1.72
C VAL A 13 17.86 7.32 2.44
N ILE A 14 17.81 6.17 1.77
CA ILE A 14 17.50 4.87 2.37
C ILE A 14 18.50 4.56 3.50
N ALA A 15 19.79 4.69 3.25
CA ALA A 15 20.83 4.44 4.27
C ALA A 15 20.69 5.37 5.49
N ASN A 16 20.35 6.64 5.28
CA ASN A 16 20.09 7.58 6.35
C ASN A 16 18.85 7.21 7.17
N LEU A 17 17.75 6.82 6.53
CA LEU A 17 16.55 6.31 7.20
C LEU A 17 16.88 5.08 8.04
N GLN A 18 17.57 4.08 7.47
CA GLN A 18 18.01 2.89 8.22
C GLN A 18 18.82 3.24 9.45
N LYS A 19 19.77 4.17 9.34
CA LYS A 19 20.59 4.62 10.46
C LYS A 19 19.77 5.34 11.53
N LYS A 20 18.90 6.26 11.14
CA LYS A 20 18.06 7.05 12.07
C LYS A 20 17.07 6.17 12.82
N ARG A 21 16.41 5.25 12.11
CA ARG A 21 15.33 4.43 12.65
C ARG A 21 15.80 3.08 13.19
N LYS A 22 17.02 2.67 12.86
CA LYS A 22 17.62 1.36 13.23
C LYS A 22 16.79 0.20 12.68
N THR A 23 16.29 0.35 11.46
CA THR A 23 15.41 -0.60 10.77
C THR A 23 16.02 -1.03 9.43
N ARG A 24 15.55 -2.11 8.84
CA ARG A 24 15.73 -2.38 7.43
C ARG A 24 14.68 -1.60 6.63
N VAL A 25 15.10 -0.71 5.75
CA VAL A 25 14.17 0.02 4.87
C VAL A 25 14.01 -0.73 3.55
N ILE A 26 12.76 -1.04 3.20
CA ILE A 26 12.37 -1.65 1.92
C ILE A 26 11.46 -0.64 1.20
N THR A 27 11.61 -0.50 -0.10
CA THR A 27 10.76 0.38 -0.91
C THR A 27 10.02 -0.44 -1.97
N LEU A 28 8.70 -0.32 -2.02
CA LEU A 28 7.84 -0.79 -3.11
C LEU A 28 7.09 0.42 -3.64
N ILE A 29 7.67 1.07 -4.64
CA ILE A 29 7.20 2.35 -5.15
C ILE A 29 6.94 2.23 -6.65
N HIS A 30 5.67 2.08 -6.99
CA HIS A 30 5.19 2.12 -8.36
C HIS A 30 4.72 3.54 -8.68
N ARG A 31 5.51 4.26 -9.44
CA ARG A 31 5.04 5.48 -10.10
C ARG A 31 4.32 5.10 -11.38
N GLU A 32 3.35 5.89 -11.78
CA GLU A 32 2.73 5.74 -13.10
C GLU A 32 3.76 6.11 -14.17
N GLU A 33 4.72 5.24 -14.39
CA GLU A 33 5.59 5.33 -15.54
C GLU A 33 4.74 4.88 -16.72
N SER A 34 4.29 5.83 -17.52
CA SER A 34 3.80 5.54 -18.86
C SER A 34 4.99 5.09 -19.71
N ILE A 35 5.43 3.85 -19.52
CA ILE A 35 6.27 3.19 -20.52
C ILE A 35 5.34 2.96 -21.69
N SER A 36 5.31 3.90 -22.61
CA SER A 36 4.61 3.75 -23.85
C SER A 36 5.39 2.80 -24.75
N PHE A 37 4.99 1.54 -24.76
CA PHE A 37 5.39 0.63 -25.82
C PHE A 37 4.31 0.71 -26.91
N PHE A 38 4.65 1.24 -28.09
CA PHE A 38 3.70 1.53 -29.17
C PHE A 38 2.49 2.41 -28.81
N GLY A 39 2.68 3.37 -27.88
CA GLY A 39 1.60 4.30 -27.50
C GLY A 39 0.60 3.75 -26.48
N ILE A 40 0.76 2.53 -25.97
CA ILE A 40 -0.07 1.97 -24.91
C ILE A 40 0.59 2.23 -23.56
N PRO A 41 -0.04 2.98 -22.64
CA PRO A 41 0.51 3.21 -21.31
C PRO A 41 0.46 1.91 -20.48
N PHE A 42 1.64 1.41 -20.10
CA PHE A 42 1.73 0.32 -19.10
C PHE A 42 1.86 0.92 -17.72
N ARG A 43 0.89 0.64 -16.85
CA ARG A 43 1.01 0.93 -15.41
C ARG A 43 1.84 -0.17 -14.75
N LYS A 44 2.89 0.22 -14.03
CA LYS A 44 3.61 -0.72 -13.19
C LYS A 44 2.75 -1.07 -11.98
N MET A 45 2.56 -2.37 -11.74
CA MET A 45 1.76 -2.94 -10.65
C MET A 45 2.59 -4.00 -9.94
N ILE A 46 2.16 -4.41 -8.75
CA ILE A 46 2.79 -5.51 -8.01
C ILE A 46 2.80 -6.77 -8.87
N ASP A 47 3.98 -7.32 -9.09
CA ASP A 47 4.21 -8.53 -9.86
C ASP A 47 5.08 -9.57 -9.11
N ILE A 48 5.37 -10.68 -9.77
CA ILE A 48 6.15 -11.77 -9.18
C ILE A 48 7.60 -11.34 -8.91
N GLU A 49 8.18 -10.49 -9.75
CA GLU A 49 9.55 -9.98 -9.57
C GLU A 49 9.63 -9.12 -8.29
N ASP A 50 8.64 -8.26 -8.04
CA ASP A 50 8.57 -7.46 -6.83
C ASP A 50 8.51 -8.35 -5.58
N SER A 51 7.68 -9.40 -5.60
CA SER A 51 7.58 -10.33 -4.48
C SER A 51 8.89 -11.09 -4.25
N GLU A 52 9.53 -11.58 -5.30
CA GLU A 52 10.81 -12.29 -5.20
C GLU A 52 11.90 -11.40 -4.57
N GLN A 53 12.00 -10.15 -5.02
CA GLN A 53 12.99 -9.21 -4.49
C GLN A 53 12.73 -8.87 -3.03
N ILE A 54 11.47 -8.59 -2.65
CA ILE A 54 11.11 -8.28 -1.26
C ILE A 54 11.35 -9.48 -0.35
N LEU A 55 10.95 -10.68 -0.76
CA LEU A 55 11.18 -11.92 -0.02
C LEU A 55 12.68 -12.18 0.19
N ARG A 56 13.53 -11.87 -0.80
CA ARG A 56 14.97 -11.95 -0.66
C ARG A 56 15.48 -11.02 0.41
N VAL A 57 15.09 -9.74 0.38
CA VAL A 57 15.52 -8.76 1.38
C VAL A 57 15.03 -9.13 2.77
N ILE A 58 13.80 -9.65 2.90
CA ILE A 58 13.26 -10.13 4.18
C ILE A 58 14.13 -11.27 4.72
N ARG A 59 14.51 -12.26 3.91
CA ARG A 59 15.39 -13.39 4.31
C ARG A 59 16.78 -12.93 4.75
N GLU A 60 17.32 -11.90 4.09
CA GLU A 60 18.62 -11.33 4.42
C GLU A 60 18.58 -10.41 5.65
N THR A 61 17.40 -10.11 6.17
CA THR A 61 17.21 -9.26 7.35
C THR A 61 17.08 -10.13 8.60
N PRO A 62 17.90 -9.93 9.66
CA PRO A 62 17.78 -10.67 10.92
C PRO A 62 16.35 -10.62 11.47
N ASP A 63 15.82 -11.74 11.99
CA ASP A 63 14.39 -11.88 12.34
C ASP A 63 13.88 -10.82 13.30
N LYS A 64 14.68 -10.40 14.28
CA LYS A 64 14.33 -9.38 15.27
C LYS A 64 14.57 -7.95 14.81
N MET A 65 15.24 -7.77 13.65
CA MET A 65 15.48 -6.43 13.13
C MET A 65 14.17 -5.85 12.56
N PRO A 66 13.74 -4.66 13.01
CA PRO A 66 12.52 -4.05 12.48
C PRO A 66 12.65 -3.72 10.99
N ILE A 67 11.50 -3.75 10.29
CA ILE A 67 11.38 -3.38 8.88
C ILE A 67 10.51 -2.14 8.76
N ASP A 68 11.00 -1.17 7.99
CA ASP A 68 10.23 -0.04 7.48
C ASP A 68 9.96 -0.27 5.99
N LEU A 69 8.70 -0.54 5.62
CA LEU A 69 8.27 -0.68 4.23
C LEU A 69 7.67 0.64 3.75
N ILE A 70 8.29 1.26 2.75
CA ILE A 70 7.74 2.45 2.08
C ILE A 70 6.95 1.98 0.88
N LEU A 71 5.63 2.15 0.95
CA LEU A 71 4.67 1.57 0.02
C LEU A 71 3.92 2.65 -0.75
N HIS A 72 4.01 2.59 -2.08
CA HIS A 72 3.25 3.43 -2.99
C HIS A 72 2.91 2.61 -4.25
N THR A 73 1.66 2.15 -4.37
CA THR A 73 1.28 1.20 -5.42
C THR A 73 -0.21 1.23 -5.73
N PRO A 74 -0.59 1.06 -7.00
CA PRO A 74 -1.99 0.83 -7.38
C PRO A 74 -2.48 -0.59 -7.04
N GLY A 75 -1.63 -1.47 -6.52
CA GLY A 75 -1.92 -2.89 -6.33
C GLY A 75 -1.29 -3.76 -7.41
N GLY A 76 -1.85 -4.93 -7.66
CA GLY A 76 -1.36 -5.86 -8.68
C GLY A 76 -1.77 -7.30 -8.41
N LEU A 77 -0.90 -8.26 -8.76
CA LEU A 77 -1.18 -9.68 -8.63
C LEU A 77 -1.41 -10.09 -7.16
N VAL A 78 -2.57 -10.68 -6.89
CA VAL A 78 -2.94 -11.15 -5.54
C VAL A 78 -1.89 -12.09 -4.99
N LEU A 79 -1.40 -13.04 -5.80
CA LEU A 79 -0.36 -14.00 -5.39
C LEU A 79 0.90 -13.30 -4.88
N ALA A 80 1.38 -12.28 -5.58
CA ALA A 80 2.58 -11.55 -5.19
C ALA A 80 2.35 -10.73 -3.91
N ALA A 81 1.21 -10.05 -3.80
CA ALA A 81 0.84 -9.31 -2.60
C ALA A 81 0.68 -10.24 -1.37
N GLU A 82 0.04 -11.40 -1.55
CA GLU A 82 -0.09 -12.44 -0.53
C GLU A 82 1.27 -12.95 -0.04
N GLN A 83 2.18 -13.27 -0.95
CA GLN A 83 3.52 -13.74 -0.59
C GLN A 83 4.27 -12.71 0.27
N ILE A 84 4.19 -11.43 -0.11
CA ILE A 84 4.79 -10.33 0.66
C ILE A 84 4.13 -10.22 2.04
N ALA A 85 2.80 -10.15 2.10
CA ALA A 85 2.06 -10.00 3.35
C ALA A 85 2.37 -11.15 4.32
N ARG A 86 2.31 -12.41 3.84
CA ARG A 86 2.65 -13.59 4.66
C ARG A 86 4.09 -13.60 5.16
N ALA A 87 5.03 -13.06 4.38
CA ALA A 87 6.42 -12.95 4.81
C ALA A 87 6.59 -11.88 5.91
N LEU A 88 5.81 -10.80 5.85
CA LEU A 88 5.84 -9.74 6.85
C LEU A 88 5.24 -10.20 8.20
N ILE A 89 4.07 -10.85 8.21
CA ILE A 89 3.43 -11.32 9.46
C ILE A 89 4.23 -12.43 10.18
N ARG A 90 5.13 -13.14 9.48
CA ARG A 90 5.99 -14.17 10.09
C ARG A 90 7.22 -13.61 10.80
N ARG A 91 7.44 -12.28 10.73
CA ARG A 91 8.60 -11.63 11.34
C ARG A 91 8.40 -11.48 12.85
N GLU A 92 9.48 -11.69 13.63
CA GLU A 92 9.52 -11.33 15.06
C GLU A 92 9.74 -9.82 15.23
N GLY A 93 10.49 -9.18 14.35
CA GLY A 93 10.78 -7.75 14.38
C GLY A 93 9.61 -6.92 13.87
N LYS A 94 9.34 -5.80 14.54
CA LYS A 94 8.25 -4.87 14.16
C LYS A 94 8.31 -4.46 12.68
N VAL A 95 7.18 -4.49 12.02
CA VAL A 95 6.99 -4.00 10.64
C VAL A 95 6.20 -2.70 10.68
N THR A 96 6.76 -1.62 10.14
CA THR A 96 6.07 -0.34 9.94
C THR A 96 5.88 -0.09 8.45
N CYS A 97 4.64 0.11 8.02
CA CYS A 97 4.32 0.44 6.63
C CYS A 97 4.07 1.94 6.48
N PHE A 98 4.86 2.62 5.66
CA PHE A 98 4.72 4.04 5.35
C PHE A 98 3.97 4.22 4.04
N ILE A 99 2.83 4.93 4.06
CA ILE A 99 2.01 5.23 2.89
C ILE A 99 2.01 6.74 2.65
N PRO A 100 2.95 7.25 1.83
CA PRO A 100 3.08 8.69 1.60
C PRO A 100 2.05 9.27 0.64
N HIS A 101 1.35 8.46 -0.16
CA HIS A 101 0.35 8.94 -1.11
C HIS A 101 -0.81 7.95 -1.30
N TYR A 102 -0.58 6.72 -1.77
CA TYR A 102 -1.63 5.70 -1.85
C TYR A 102 -1.10 4.27 -1.84
N ALA A 103 -1.92 3.35 -1.32
CA ALA A 103 -1.73 1.90 -1.42
C ALA A 103 -3.08 1.24 -1.71
N MET A 104 -3.30 0.81 -2.96
CA MET A 104 -4.60 0.29 -3.41
C MET A 104 -4.57 -1.23 -3.51
N SER A 105 -5.73 -1.88 -3.36
CA SER A 105 -5.90 -3.31 -3.64
C SER A 105 -4.85 -4.19 -2.93
N GLY A 106 -4.00 -4.92 -3.69
CA GLY A 106 -2.88 -5.70 -3.14
C GLY A 106 -1.92 -4.88 -2.26
N GLY A 107 -1.81 -3.56 -2.49
CA GLY A 107 -1.06 -2.66 -1.61
C GLY A 107 -1.72 -2.52 -0.24
N THR A 108 -3.06 -2.45 -0.19
CA THR A 108 -3.80 -2.47 1.08
C THR A 108 -3.55 -3.78 1.83
N LEU A 109 -3.59 -4.92 1.12
CA LEU A 109 -3.33 -6.23 1.71
C LEU A 109 -1.94 -6.30 2.37
N ILE A 110 -0.92 -5.79 1.69
CA ILE A 110 0.45 -5.70 2.25
C ILE A 110 0.49 -4.77 3.46
N ALA A 111 -0.19 -3.62 3.40
CA ALA A 111 -0.22 -2.66 4.52
C ALA A 111 -0.90 -3.25 5.77
N LEU A 112 -1.94 -4.08 5.62
CA LEU A 112 -2.61 -4.78 6.74
C LEU A 112 -1.67 -5.73 7.48
N ALA A 113 -0.63 -6.26 6.83
CA ALA A 113 0.36 -7.13 7.45
C ALA A 113 1.34 -6.40 8.39
N ALA A 114 1.40 -5.07 8.34
CA ALA A 114 2.28 -4.29 9.20
C ALA A 114 1.70 -4.12 10.61
N ASP A 115 2.59 -4.02 11.63
CA ASP A 115 2.20 -3.73 13.02
C ASP A 115 1.74 -2.30 13.22
N GLU A 116 2.26 -1.39 12.38
CA GLU A 116 1.89 0.02 12.37
C GLU A 116 1.81 0.53 10.94
N ILE A 117 0.75 1.27 10.62
CA ILE A 117 0.58 1.98 9.38
C ILE A 117 0.81 3.47 9.61
N VAL A 118 1.89 4.01 9.05
CA VAL A 118 2.15 5.45 9.05
C VAL A 118 1.69 6.02 7.72
N ILE A 119 0.59 6.77 7.74
CA ILE A 119 -0.05 7.28 6.52
C ILE A 119 -0.06 8.81 6.50
N ASP A 120 0.22 9.42 5.34
CA ASP A 120 0.01 10.85 5.17
C ASP A 120 -1.47 11.20 5.31
N LYS A 121 -1.78 12.39 5.84
CA LYS A 121 -3.17 12.83 6.08
C LYS A 121 -4.01 12.90 4.81
N ASN A 122 -3.39 13.10 3.66
CA ASN A 122 -4.05 13.16 2.35
C ASN A 122 -3.89 11.85 1.56
N ALA A 123 -3.16 10.87 2.12
CA ALA A 123 -3.00 9.57 1.49
C ALA A 123 -4.24 8.69 1.68
N VAL A 124 -4.39 7.71 0.81
CA VAL A 124 -5.54 6.80 0.80
C VAL A 124 -5.09 5.35 0.65
N MET A 125 -5.93 4.45 1.12
CA MET A 125 -5.89 3.04 0.78
C MET A 125 -7.10 2.69 -0.09
N GLY A 126 -7.11 1.51 -0.71
CA GLY A 126 -8.25 1.05 -1.49
C GLY A 126 -8.90 -0.20 -0.92
N PRO A 127 -10.12 -0.56 -1.38
CA PRO A 127 -10.70 -1.86 -1.09
C PRO A 127 -9.87 -2.99 -1.73
N ILE A 128 -10.07 -4.20 -1.23
CA ILE A 128 -9.37 -5.42 -1.67
C ILE A 128 -10.39 -6.30 -2.40
N ASP A 129 -10.97 -5.82 -3.48
CA ASP A 129 -11.96 -6.56 -4.26
C ASP A 129 -11.32 -7.19 -5.51
N PRO A 130 -11.47 -8.50 -5.72
CA PRO A 130 -10.91 -9.17 -6.90
C PRO A 130 -11.51 -8.64 -8.20
N GLN A 131 -10.65 -8.47 -9.22
CA GLN A 131 -11.04 -8.07 -10.56
C GLN A 131 -10.84 -9.24 -11.53
N LEU A 132 -11.87 -9.57 -12.30
CA LEU A 132 -11.86 -10.64 -13.31
C LEU A 132 -12.25 -10.07 -14.68
N GLY A 133 -11.33 -10.13 -15.64
CA GLY A 133 -11.58 -9.57 -16.97
C GLY A 133 -11.89 -8.08 -17.00
N GLY A 134 -11.41 -7.32 -16.00
CA GLY A 134 -11.68 -5.88 -15.86
C GLY A 134 -12.98 -5.55 -15.12
N TYR A 135 -13.72 -6.54 -14.62
CA TYR A 135 -14.95 -6.35 -13.84
C TYR A 135 -14.73 -6.77 -12.37
N PRO A 136 -15.31 -6.04 -11.39
CA PRO A 136 -15.34 -6.50 -10.02
C PRO A 136 -16.05 -7.85 -9.90
N ALA A 137 -15.45 -8.80 -9.20
CA ALA A 137 -16.02 -10.15 -9.03
C ALA A 137 -17.44 -10.11 -8.47
N ILE A 138 -17.71 -9.22 -7.51
CA ILE A 138 -19.07 -9.04 -6.96
C ILE A 138 -20.09 -8.58 -8.01
N SER A 139 -19.66 -7.80 -9.00
CA SER A 139 -20.56 -7.33 -10.07
C SER A 139 -20.95 -8.47 -11.02
N ILE A 140 -20.05 -9.42 -11.24
CA ILE A 140 -20.34 -10.64 -12.01
C ILE A 140 -21.41 -11.46 -11.26
N LEU A 141 -21.23 -11.72 -9.94
CA LEU A 141 -22.21 -12.43 -9.13
C LEU A 141 -23.58 -11.74 -9.13
N LYS A 142 -23.62 -10.43 -8.90
CA LYS A 142 -24.88 -9.65 -8.94
C LYS A 142 -25.58 -9.70 -10.31
N THR A 143 -24.82 -9.86 -11.39
CA THR A 143 -25.41 -10.00 -12.74
C THR A 143 -26.11 -11.34 -12.88
N VAL A 144 -25.48 -12.42 -12.40
CA VAL A 144 -26.07 -13.77 -12.43
C VAL A 144 -27.31 -13.83 -11.54
N GLU A 145 -27.27 -13.25 -10.33
CA GLU A 145 -28.42 -13.22 -9.40
C GLU A 145 -29.67 -12.51 -9.97
N ARG A 146 -29.47 -11.54 -10.87
CA ARG A 146 -30.56 -10.72 -11.44
C ARG A 146 -31.19 -11.28 -12.69
N LYS A 147 -30.60 -12.32 -13.29
CA LYS A 147 -31.07 -12.92 -14.54
C LYS A 147 -31.58 -14.32 -14.30
N ASN A 148 -32.49 -14.78 -15.18
CA ASN A 148 -32.85 -16.18 -15.22
C ASN A 148 -31.65 -16.97 -15.73
N ILE A 149 -31.37 -18.13 -15.11
CA ILE A 149 -30.24 -18.97 -15.47
C ILE A 149 -30.27 -19.40 -16.95
N ASN A 150 -31.47 -19.56 -17.53
CA ASN A 150 -31.64 -19.92 -18.93
C ASN A 150 -31.28 -18.77 -19.92
N ASP A 151 -31.10 -17.55 -19.40
CA ASP A 151 -30.70 -16.36 -20.16
C ASP A 151 -29.20 -16.05 -20.02
N LEU A 152 -28.46 -16.96 -19.38
CA LEU A 152 -27.01 -16.86 -19.16
C LEU A 152 -26.27 -17.84 -20.06
N ASP A 153 -25.14 -17.41 -20.59
CA ASP A 153 -24.22 -18.29 -21.29
C ASP A 153 -23.27 -19.00 -20.30
N ASP A 154 -22.69 -20.13 -20.73
CA ASP A 154 -21.82 -20.96 -19.91
C ASP A 154 -20.59 -20.17 -19.43
N GLN A 155 -20.06 -19.25 -20.24
CA GLN A 155 -18.90 -18.45 -19.85
C GLN A 155 -19.21 -17.52 -18.69
N THR A 156 -20.39 -16.91 -18.67
CA THR A 156 -20.86 -16.08 -17.55
C THR A 156 -21.02 -16.90 -16.28
N LEU A 157 -21.53 -18.12 -16.37
CA LEU A 157 -21.66 -19.03 -15.23
C LEU A 157 -20.30 -19.48 -14.68
N ILE A 158 -19.37 -19.82 -15.57
CA ILE A 158 -17.99 -20.17 -15.18
C ILE A 158 -17.31 -18.97 -14.51
N LEU A 159 -17.47 -17.75 -15.03
CA LEU A 159 -16.92 -16.55 -14.43
C LEU A 159 -17.51 -16.26 -13.06
N ALA A 160 -18.81 -16.56 -12.84
CA ALA A 160 -19.46 -16.40 -11.55
C ALA A 160 -18.86 -17.37 -10.51
N ASP A 161 -18.62 -18.63 -10.86
CA ASP A 161 -17.96 -19.62 -9.98
C ASP A 161 -16.55 -19.16 -9.60
N ILE A 162 -15.79 -18.67 -10.58
CA ILE A 162 -14.43 -18.11 -10.33
C ILE A 162 -14.52 -16.87 -9.44
N ALA A 163 -15.51 -16.00 -9.66
CA ALA A 163 -15.71 -14.78 -8.89
C ALA A 163 -16.00 -15.07 -7.42
N GLU A 164 -16.87 -16.04 -7.14
CA GLU A 164 -17.17 -16.48 -5.78
C GLU A 164 -15.93 -17.01 -5.06
N LYS A 165 -15.17 -17.88 -5.71
CA LYS A 165 -13.91 -18.39 -5.18
C LYS A 165 -12.90 -17.27 -4.90
N ALA A 166 -12.75 -16.33 -5.84
CA ALA A 166 -11.81 -15.22 -5.67
C ALA A 166 -12.18 -14.30 -4.48
N ILE A 167 -13.47 -14.00 -4.29
CA ILE A 167 -13.95 -13.20 -3.14
C ILE A 167 -13.66 -13.92 -1.83
N ASN A 168 -13.99 -15.21 -1.76
CA ASN A 168 -13.76 -16.01 -0.55
C ASN A 168 -12.27 -16.11 -0.21
N GLN A 169 -11.41 -16.37 -1.20
CA GLN A 169 -9.97 -16.45 -0.99
C GLN A 169 -9.38 -15.13 -0.46
N VAL A 170 -9.78 -13.99 -1.02
CA VAL A 170 -9.28 -12.69 -0.55
C VAL A 170 -9.81 -12.35 0.83
N TYR A 171 -11.05 -12.70 1.14
CA TYR A 171 -11.61 -12.55 2.48
C TYR A 171 -10.86 -13.39 3.52
N GLU A 172 -10.66 -14.68 3.26
CA GLU A 172 -9.92 -15.59 4.13
C GLU A 172 -8.49 -15.10 4.36
N LEU A 173 -7.83 -14.63 3.30
CA LEU A 173 -6.49 -14.06 3.39
C LEU A 173 -6.45 -12.79 4.24
N ALA A 174 -7.43 -11.89 4.09
CA ALA A 174 -7.52 -10.69 4.92
C ALA A 174 -7.73 -11.03 6.40
N VAL A 175 -8.59 -12.01 6.69
CA VAL A 175 -8.79 -12.53 8.06
C VAL A 175 -7.50 -13.12 8.60
N GLU A 176 -6.80 -13.96 7.85
CA GLU A 176 -5.54 -14.58 8.28
C GLU A 176 -4.47 -13.53 8.62
N ILE A 177 -4.27 -12.53 7.73
CA ILE A 177 -3.30 -11.46 7.96
C ILE A 177 -3.65 -10.65 9.22
N LEU A 178 -4.93 -10.34 9.43
CA LEU A 178 -5.37 -9.58 10.59
C LEU A 178 -5.37 -10.39 11.89
N SER A 179 -5.44 -11.73 11.82
CA SER A 179 -5.47 -12.62 13.00
C SER A 179 -4.17 -12.56 13.81
N ASP A 180 -3.07 -12.12 13.21
CA ASP A 180 -1.84 -11.88 13.96
C ASP A 180 -2.01 -10.75 15.00
N LYS A 181 -2.84 -9.75 14.69
CA LYS A 181 -3.17 -8.64 15.60
C LYS A 181 -4.11 -9.02 16.75
N GLU A 182 -4.82 -10.15 16.64
CA GLU A 182 -5.58 -10.73 17.75
C GLU A 182 -4.64 -11.28 18.82
N LYS A 183 -3.57 -11.96 18.41
CA LYS A 183 -2.55 -12.50 19.31
C LYS A 183 -1.89 -11.43 20.15
N ASP A 184 -1.71 -10.24 19.56
CA ASP A 184 -1.14 -9.07 20.22
C ASP A 184 -2.17 -8.27 21.05
N GLY A 185 -3.44 -8.69 21.08
CA GLY A 185 -4.53 -8.02 21.79
C GLY A 185 -4.94 -6.67 21.19
N ILE A 186 -4.57 -6.42 19.93
CA ILE A 186 -4.87 -5.16 19.22
C ILE A 186 -6.31 -5.16 18.69
N LEU A 187 -6.76 -6.28 18.12
CA LEU A 187 -8.10 -6.46 17.54
C LEU A 187 -8.78 -7.70 18.11
N SER A 188 -10.11 -7.64 18.32
CA SER A 188 -10.90 -8.85 18.61
C SER A 188 -11.20 -9.60 17.32
N LYS A 189 -11.58 -10.88 17.44
CA LYS A 189 -11.96 -11.73 16.30
C LYS A 189 -13.11 -11.11 15.50
N GLU A 190 -14.15 -10.62 16.19
CA GLU A 190 -15.30 -9.98 15.56
C GLU A 190 -14.89 -8.75 14.77
N LYS A 191 -13.92 -7.98 15.30
CA LYS A 191 -13.42 -6.78 14.62
C LYS A 191 -12.59 -7.13 13.39
N ILE A 192 -11.83 -8.20 13.43
CA ILE A 192 -11.08 -8.73 12.28
C ILE A 192 -12.03 -9.13 11.16
N GLU A 193 -13.09 -9.87 11.47
CA GLU A 193 -14.11 -10.29 10.49
C GLU A 193 -14.85 -9.08 9.90
N GLU A 194 -15.18 -8.07 10.73
CA GLU A 194 -15.78 -6.80 10.29
C GLU A 194 -14.87 -6.08 9.29
N ILE A 195 -13.58 -5.89 9.62
CA ILE A 195 -12.61 -5.21 8.77
C ILE A 195 -12.42 -5.98 7.46
N ALA A 196 -12.20 -7.29 7.53
CA ALA A 196 -12.03 -8.13 6.36
C ALA A 196 -13.23 -8.02 5.42
N LYS A 197 -14.44 -8.15 5.96
CA LYS A 197 -15.70 -8.01 5.21
C LYS A 197 -15.85 -6.62 4.60
N GLU A 198 -15.59 -5.56 5.37
CA GLU A 198 -15.68 -4.17 4.88
C GLU A 198 -14.77 -3.94 3.67
N LEU A 199 -13.54 -4.49 3.69
CA LEU A 199 -12.55 -4.28 2.65
C LEU A 199 -12.76 -5.16 1.40
N THR A 200 -13.38 -6.36 1.55
CA THR A 200 -13.44 -7.36 0.46
C THR A 200 -14.83 -7.55 -0.13
N SER A 201 -15.88 -6.98 0.47
CA SER A 201 -17.29 -7.20 0.06
C SER A 201 -17.68 -6.59 -1.29
N GLY A 202 -16.80 -5.82 -1.93
CA GLY A 202 -17.16 -5.09 -3.15
C GLY A 202 -18.28 -4.06 -2.95
N LYS A 203 -18.36 -3.48 -1.74
CA LYS A 203 -19.29 -2.40 -1.40
C LYS A 203 -19.01 -1.13 -2.19
N TRP A 204 -17.72 -0.90 -2.50
CA TRP A 204 -17.23 0.25 -3.23
C TRP A 204 -16.70 -0.13 -4.61
N THR A 205 -16.43 0.89 -5.43
CA THR A 205 -15.64 0.71 -6.65
C THR A 205 -14.17 0.43 -6.29
N HIS A 206 -13.45 -0.24 -7.18
CA HIS A 206 -12.05 -0.64 -6.93
C HIS A 206 -11.11 0.54 -6.65
N ASP A 207 -11.43 1.71 -7.16
CA ASP A 207 -10.67 2.96 -6.98
C ASP A 207 -11.20 3.84 -5.84
N TYR A 208 -12.12 3.33 -5.01
CA TYR A 208 -12.69 4.09 -3.90
C TYR A 208 -11.61 4.45 -2.86
N PRO A 209 -11.46 5.76 -2.52
CA PRO A 209 -10.45 6.19 -1.57
C PRO A 209 -10.91 5.97 -0.12
N LEU A 210 -10.28 5.04 0.57
CA LEU A 210 -10.40 4.91 2.01
C LEU A 210 -9.46 5.93 2.64
N THR A 211 -10.00 7.01 3.18
CA THR A 211 -9.22 8.06 3.82
C THR A 211 -8.53 7.57 5.09
N CYS A 212 -7.49 8.27 5.51
CA CYS A 212 -6.73 7.91 6.71
C CYS A 212 -7.62 7.88 7.97
N GLU A 213 -8.62 8.77 8.09
CA GLU A 213 -9.59 8.76 9.19
C GLU A 213 -10.45 7.50 9.16
N ARG A 214 -10.90 7.09 7.98
CA ARG A 214 -11.72 5.87 7.83
C ARG A 214 -10.93 4.63 8.22
N ILE A 215 -9.68 4.51 7.78
CA ILE A 215 -8.79 3.41 8.13
C ILE A 215 -8.56 3.35 9.65
N LYS A 216 -8.34 4.50 10.28
CA LYS A 216 -8.22 4.61 11.73
C LYS A 216 -9.50 4.19 12.46
N ASN A 217 -10.67 4.58 11.95
CA ASN A 217 -11.97 4.24 12.53
C ASN A 217 -12.30 2.74 12.38
N LEU A 218 -11.69 2.03 11.44
CA LEU A 218 -11.74 0.57 11.37
C LEU A 218 -11.02 -0.09 12.55
N GLY A 219 -10.22 0.63 13.33
CA GLY A 219 -9.49 0.10 14.49
C GLY A 219 -8.06 -0.34 14.20
N LEU A 220 -7.55 -0.09 12.99
CA LEU A 220 -6.17 -0.38 12.65
C LEU A 220 -5.20 0.57 13.38
N ASN A 221 -4.00 0.08 13.70
CA ASN A 221 -2.95 0.88 14.33
C ASN A 221 -2.35 1.87 13.32
N VAL A 222 -2.90 3.07 13.29
CA VAL A 222 -2.57 4.13 12.31
C VAL A 222 -1.97 5.33 13.00
N SER A 223 -0.85 5.83 12.47
CA SER A 223 -0.25 7.09 12.87
C SER A 223 -0.03 8.03 11.68
N PHE A 224 0.11 9.32 11.96
CA PHE A 224 0.30 10.36 10.95
C PHE A 224 1.70 11.00 11.01
N ASN A 225 2.62 10.38 11.75
CA ASN A 225 3.96 10.90 11.99
C ASN A 225 4.93 10.50 10.85
N MET A 226 4.60 10.90 9.61
CA MET A 226 5.42 10.60 8.44
C MET A 226 6.77 11.32 8.53
N PRO A 227 7.91 10.60 8.47
CA PRO A 227 9.22 11.22 8.44
C PRO A 227 9.45 12.04 7.15
N GLU A 228 10.05 13.22 7.27
CA GLU A 228 10.41 14.06 6.11
C GLU A 228 11.33 13.34 5.10
N ASP A 229 12.20 12.44 5.58
CA ASP A 229 13.06 11.63 4.72
C ASP A 229 12.25 10.72 3.76
N VAL A 230 11.01 10.33 4.13
CA VAL A 230 10.12 9.55 3.23
C VAL A 230 9.64 10.41 2.07
N TYR A 231 9.24 11.66 2.32
CA TYR A 231 8.87 12.59 1.24
C TYR A 231 10.07 12.94 0.36
N ALA A 232 11.24 13.15 0.97
CA ALA A 232 12.48 13.35 0.22
C ALA A 232 12.80 12.15 -0.67
N LEU A 233 12.61 10.92 -0.18
CA LEU A 233 12.76 9.71 -0.98
C LEU A 233 11.76 9.65 -2.13
N MET A 234 10.48 9.94 -1.87
CA MET A 234 9.43 9.95 -2.90
C MET A 234 9.72 10.93 -4.04
N SER A 235 10.33 12.08 -3.74
CA SER A 235 10.72 13.07 -4.77
C SER A 235 11.79 12.54 -5.74
N LEU A 236 12.57 11.54 -5.32
CA LEU A 236 13.56 10.87 -6.15
C LEU A 236 12.97 9.77 -7.06
N TYR A 237 11.65 9.52 -6.97
CA TYR A 237 10.88 8.68 -7.88
C TYR A 237 9.90 9.55 -8.68
N PRO A 238 10.38 10.35 -9.64
CA PRO A 238 9.52 11.24 -10.41
C PRO A 238 8.50 10.42 -11.21
N GLN A 239 7.31 10.97 -11.39
CA GLN A 239 6.36 10.45 -12.38
C GLN A 239 7.00 10.57 -13.76
N ALA A 240 6.92 9.52 -14.57
CA ALA A 240 7.34 9.58 -15.96
C ALA A 240 6.40 10.55 -16.70
N GLY A 241 6.93 11.70 -17.05
CA GLY A 241 6.20 12.71 -17.79
C GLY A 241 6.68 12.78 -19.24
N THR A 242 5.77 13.01 -20.15
CA THR A 242 6.03 13.33 -21.56
C THR A 242 6.54 14.77 -21.74
N GLY A 243 7.53 15.17 -20.96
CA GLY A 243 8.26 16.43 -21.15
C GLY A 243 7.82 17.64 -20.33
N ARG A 244 6.54 17.76 -19.91
CA ARG A 244 6.07 18.87 -19.06
C ARG A 244 5.32 18.33 -17.84
N PRO A 245 5.68 18.73 -16.60
CA PRO A 245 4.92 18.34 -15.42
C PRO A 245 3.54 19.00 -15.45
N SER A 246 2.51 18.22 -15.09
CA SER A 246 1.12 18.71 -15.01
C SER A 246 0.94 19.72 -13.85
N VAL A 247 1.77 19.60 -12.80
CA VAL A 247 1.77 20.52 -11.66
C VAL A 247 3.13 21.19 -11.56
N GLN A 248 3.13 22.51 -11.49
CA GLN A 248 4.33 23.32 -11.29
C GLN A 248 4.09 24.33 -10.18
N TYR A 249 5.07 24.50 -9.32
CA TYR A 249 5.05 25.51 -8.26
C TYR A 249 6.44 25.98 -7.93
N VAL A 250 6.53 27.17 -7.34
CA VAL A 250 7.77 27.69 -6.76
C VAL A 250 7.69 27.48 -5.25
N PRO A 251 8.62 26.70 -4.67
CA PRO A 251 8.63 26.50 -3.23
C PRO A 251 8.77 27.84 -2.49
N LEU A 252 7.92 28.08 -1.49
CA LEU A 252 8.10 29.24 -0.63
C LEU A 252 9.34 29.01 0.26
N PRO A 253 10.15 30.06 0.50
CA PRO A 253 11.26 29.95 1.43
C PRO A 253 10.70 29.62 2.81
N VAL A 254 11.28 28.60 3.45
CA VAL A 254 10.94 28.25 4.85
C VAL A 254 11.41 29.44 5.71
N GLN A 255 10.48 30.18 6.29
CA GLN A 255 10.82 31.19 7.25
C GLN A 255 11.38 30.49 8.49
N PRO A 256 12.55 30.86 9.01
CA PRO A 256 13.04 30.35 10.27
C PRO A 256 12.00 30.69 11.37
N PRO A 257 11.79 29.79 12.36
CA PRO A 257 10.86 30.07 13.44
C PRO A 257 11.22 31.41 14.11
N PRO A 258 10.23 32.21 14.53
CA PRO A 258 10.47 33.49 15.16
C PRO A 258 11.40 33.28 16.37
N THR A 259 12.52 33.99 16.39
CA THR A 259 13.46 33.95 17.51
C THR A 259 12.71 34.43 18.76
N SER A 260 12.63 33.60 19.78
CA SER A 260 12.04 33.96 21.07
C SER A 260 12.69 35.25 21.56
N PRO A 261 11.91 36.23 22.04
CA PRO A 261 12.49 37.48 22.56
C PRO A 261 13.46 37.12 23.70
N LYS A 262 14.71 37.57 23.61
CA LYS A 262 15.67 37.46 24.67
C LYS A 262 15.05 38.10 25.90
N LYS A 263 14.82 37.34 26.98
CA LYS A 263 14.47 37.87 28.29
C LYS A 263 15.57 38.87 28.67
N GLY A 264 15.19 40.15 28.67
CA GLY A 264 16.07 41.21 29.20
C GLY A 264 16.51 40.84 30.61
N LYS A 265 17.80 40.89 30.86
CA LYS A 265 18.32 40.89 32.20
C LYS A 265 17.84 42.23 32.83
N SER A 266 16.97 42.16 33.81
CA SER A 266 16.73 43.24 34.73
C SER A 266 17.96 43.39 35.64
N GLU A 267 18.62 44.50 35.52
CA GLU A 267 19.53 44.98 36.54
C GLU A 267 18.77 45.30 37.84
#